data_94487e01569f2996ec599f8025e9ea30
#
_entry.id   94487e01569f2996ec599f8025e9ea30
#
_cell.length_a   1.000
_cell.length_b   1.000
_cell.length_c   1.000
_cell.angle_alpha   90.00
_cell.angle_beta   90.00
_cell.angle_gamma   90.00
#
_symmetry.space_group_name_H-M   'P 1'
#
loop_
_entity.id
_entity.type
_entity.pdbx_description
1 polymer ?
#
loop_
_entity_poly.entity_id
_entity_poly.type
_entity_poly.pdbx_seq_one_letter_code
_entity_poly.pdbx_strand_id
1 'polypeptide(L)'
;RSSAASDVYKRQAKGYVVDMAADALEQMGIENYIVDIGGEVRCRGQRAKGGPWRVGVETPFDGNQSPGAYVQQVISLSDCAFATSGNYRRYYIDDEGRKVAHTIDPRTGRSAVSDLLSATVVAPTCAEADAFGTMFMALGKDKAIEKARILEKQGILVYFITSGADGAFEVYYSEALASTLKRKEGFHAI
;
A
#
# COMPACT_ATOMS: atom_id res chain seq x y z
N ARG A 1 -3.70 27.20 -6.56
CA ARG A 1 -4.77 26.73 -5.66
C ARG A 1 -5.06 25.28 -6.00
N SER A 2 -4.23 24.37 -5.51
CA SER A 2 -4.56 22.94 -5.54
C SER A 2 -5.52 22.69 -4.39
N SER A 3 -6.76 22.31 -4.68
CA SER A 3 -7.67 21.86 -3.63
C SER A 3 -7.26 20.44 -3.20
N ALA A 4 -7.46 20.08 -1.92
CA ALA A 4 -7.26 18.72 -1.41
C ALA A 4 -7.98 17.66 -2.27
N ALA A 5 -9.12 18.00 -2.87
CA ALA A 5 -9.84 17.16 -3.81
C ALA A 5 -9.01 16.79 -5.06
N SER A 6 -8.21 17.72 -5.61
CA SER A 6 -7.40 17.43 -6.79
C SER A 6 -6.25 16.46 -6.50
N ASP A 7 -5.77 16.40 -5.27
CA ASP A 7 -4.72 15.48 -4.84
C ASP A 7 -5.26 14.04 -4.66
N VAL A 8 -6.48 13.89 -4.19
CA VAL A 8 -7.17 12.59 -4.10
C VAL A 8 -7.36 11.99 -5.49
N TYR A 9 -7.84 12.77 -6.46
CA TYR A 9 -8.02 12.29 -7.84
C TYR A 9 -6.72 11.91 -8.53
N LYS A 10 -5.62 12.62 -8.29
CA LYS A 10 -4.32 12.31 -8.90
C LYS A 10 -3.72 10.99 -8.42
N ARG A 11 -4.06 10.53 -7.21
CA ARG A 11 -3.53 9.29 -6.64
C ARG A 11 -4.28 8.06 -7.12
N GLN A 12 -5.60 8.13 -7.22
CA GLN A 12 -6.44 7.06 -7.77
C GLN A 12 -6.18 6.82 -9.26
N ALA A 13 -5.61 7.81 -9.98
CA ALA A 13 -5.29 7.68 -11.37
C ALA A 13 -4.24 6.61 -11.68
N LYS A 14 -3.31 6.32 -10.76
CA LYS A 14 -2.27 5.30 -11.00
C LYS A 14 -2.86 3.91 -10.98
N GLY A 15 -3.62 3.56 -9.95
CA GLY A 15 -4.30 2.27 -9.86
C GLY A 15 -5.22 2.03 -11.06
N TYR A 16 -5.96 3.04 -11.48
CA TYR A 16 -6.83 2.95 -12.66
C TYR A 16 -6.05 2.71 -13.97
N VAL A 17 -4.91 3.38 -14.17
CA VAL A 17 -4.07 3.17 -15.37
C VAL A 17 -3.48 1.75 -15.38
N VAL A 18 -3.10 1.21 -14.22
CA VAL A 18 -2.66 -0.19 -14.10
C VAL A 18 -3.78 -1.15 -14.50
N ASP A 19 -5.00 -0.90 -14.04
CA ASP A 19 -6.17 -1.72 -14.42
C ASP A 19 -6.43 -1.67 -15.93
N MET A 20 -6.37 -0.48 -16.54
CA MET A 20 -6.53 -0.35 -18.01
C MET A 20 -5.46 -1.12 -18.79
N ALA A 21 -4.21 -1.08 -18.32
CA ALA A 21 -3.14 -1.83 -18.96
C ALA A 21 -3.33 -3.35 -18.81
N ALA A 22 -3.77 -3.80 -17.65
CA ALA A 22 -4.09 -5.20 -17.39
C ALA A 22 -5.26 -5.68 -18.26
N ASP A 23 -6.34 -4.89 -18.35
CA ASP A 23 -7.50 -5.20 -19.17
C ASP A 23 -7.13 -5.29 -20.67
N ALA A 24 -6.21 -4.45 -21.16
CA ALA A 24 -5.68 -4.53 -22.51
C ALA A 24 -4.92 -5.85 -22.76
N LEU A 25 -4.11 -6.31 -21.81
CA LEU A 25 -3.43 -7.60 -21.88
C LEU A 25 -4.43 -8.76 -21.91
N GLU A 26 -5.49 -8.70 -21.11
CA GLU A 26 -6.55 -9.70 -21.08
C GLU A 26 -7.33 -9.76 -22.42
N GLN A 27 -7.62 -8.60 -23.03
CA GLN A 27 -8.24 -8.54 -24.35
C GLN A 27 -7.37 -9.12 -25.47
N MET A 28 -6.03 -9.09 -25.28
CA MET A 28 -5.08 -9.75 -26.19
C MET A 28 -4.93 -11.25 -25.93
N GLY A 29 -5.66 -11.83 -24.97
CA GLY A 29 -5.61 -13.23 -24.61
C GLY A 29 -4.42 -13.61 -23.72
N ILE A 30 -3.76 -12.64 -23.09
CA ILE A 30 -2.63 -12.88 -22.19
C ILE A 30 -3.16 -13.25 -20.81
N GLU A 31 -2.92 -14.48 -20.39
CA GLU A 31 -3.45 -15.03 -19.12
C GLU A 31 -2.48 -14.90 -17.94
N ASN A 32 -1.18 -14.72 -18.21
CA ASN A 32 -0.16 -14.67 -17.16
C ASN A 32 0.63 -13.36 -17.29
N TYR A 33 0.39 -12.42 -16.40
CA TYR A 33 1.04 -11.13 -16.43
C TYR A 33 1.17 -10.52 -15.03
N ILE A 34 2.10 -9.58 -14.91
CA ILE A 34 2.20 -8.60 -13.86
C ILE A 34 2.44 -7.24 -14.49
N VAL A 35 1.57 -6.27 -14.17
CA VAL A 35 1.72 -4.86 -14.54
C VAL A 35 2.10 -4.10 -13.29
N ASP A 36 3.21 -3.35 -13.35
CA ASP A 36 3.68 -2.47 -12.28
C ASP A 36 3.90 -1.06 -12.85
N ILE A 37 3.19 -0.08 -12.32
CA ILE A 37 3.37 1.32 -12.67
C ILE A 37 3.57 2.13 -11.40
N GLY A 38 4.84 2.37 -11.05
CA GLY A 38 5.22 3.18 -9.91
C GLY A 38 4.88 2.57 -8.55
N GLY A 39 4.82 1.23 -8.47
CA GLY A 39 4.54 0.47 -7.26
C GLY A 39 3.07 0.08 -7.07
N GLU A 40 2.18 0.53 -7.94
CA GLU A 40 0.83 0.01 -8.09
C GLU A 40 0.87 -1.17 -9.05
N VAL A 41 0.35 -2.31 -8.61
CA VAL A 41 0.52 -3.61 -9.28
C VAL A 41 -0.82 -4.29 -9.50
N ARG A 42 -1.03 -4.87 -10.68
CA ARG A 42 -2.07 -5.87 -10.95
C ARG A 42 -1.43 -7.09 -11.57
N CYS A 43 -1.80 -8.27 -11.09
CA CYS A 43 -1.27 -9.52 -11.61
C CYS A 43 -2.37 -10.54 -11.87
N ARG A 44 -2.12 -11.42 -12.82
CA ARG A 44 -2.97 -12.56 -13.16
C ARG A 44 -2.13 -13.80 -13.41
N GLY A 45 -2.69 -14.97 -13.09
CA GLY A 45 -2.09 -16.26 -13.35
C GLY A 45 -0.79 -16.46 -12.56
N GLN A 46 0.27 -16.97 -13.22
CA GLN A 46 1.48 -17.42 -12.56
C GLN A 46 2.76 -16.97 -13.29
N ARG A 47 3.87 -17.02 -12.55
CA ARG A 47 5.20 -16.73 -13.12
C ARG A 47 5.62 -17.80 -14.14
N ALA A 48 6.54 -17.46 -15.03
CA ALA A 48 7.09 -18.39 -16.04
C ALA A 48 7.69 -19.69 -15.44
N LYS A 49 8.21 -19.62 -14.21
CA LYS A 49 8.73 -20.78 -13.46
C LYS A 49 7.66 -21.47 -12.59
N GLY A 50 6.40 -21.12 -12.77
CA GLY A 50 5.28 -21.57 -11.96
C GLY A 50 5.14 -20.85 -10.62
N GLY A 51 3.96 -21.00 -10.02
CA GLY A 51 3.60 -20.40 -8.73
C GLY A 51 3.25 -18.92 -8.79
N PRO A 52 2.75 -18.36 -7.67
CA PRO A 52 2.23 -17.00 -7.60
C PRO A 52 3.31 -15.94 -7.86
N TRP A 53 2.88 -14.77 -8.28
CA TRP A 53 3.71 -13.58 -8.38
C TRP A 53 4.21 -13.16 -7.01
N ARG A 54 5.35 -12.48 -6.94
CA ARG A 54 5.98 -12.11 -5.68
C ARG A 54 6.24 -10.61 -5.67
N VAL A 55 5.60 -9.89 -4.78
CA VAL A 55 5.70 -8.44 -4.65
C VAL A 55 6.31 -8.08 -3.30
N GLY A 56 7.23 -7.12 -3.31
CA GLY A 56 7.95 -6.67 -2.13
C GLY A 56 7.24 -5.52 -1.42
N VAL A 57 7.11 -5.60 -0.10
CA VAL A 57 6.76 -4.46 0.76
C VAL A 57 8.04 -3.86 1.31
N GLU A 58 8.24 -2.58 1.06
CA GLU A 58 9.45 -1.88 1.49
C GLU A 58 9.38 -1.38 2.92
N THR A 59 10.55 -1.27 3.56
CA THR A 59 10.68 -0.71 4.90
C THR A 59 10.47 0.82 4.85
N PRO A 60 9.52 1.38 5.64
CA PRO A 60 9.15 2.79 5.58
C PRO A 60 10.02 3.67 6.48
N PHE A 61 11.34 3.71 6.26
CA PHE A 61 12.21 4.66 6.95
C PHE A 61 12.45 5.92 6.13
N ASP A 62 12.71 7.03 6.81
CA ASP A 62 12.97 8.32 6.19
C ASP A 62 14.24 8.24 5.31
N GLY A 63 14.12 8.70 4.07
CA GLY A 63 15.22 8.63 3.10
C GLY A 63 15.29 7.35 2.28
N ASN A 64 14.38 6.38 2.45
CA ASN A 64 14.26 5.25 1.54
C ASN A 64 13.69 5.69 0.19
N GLN A 65 14.59 6.13 -0.71
CA GLN A 65 14.25 6.56 -2.06
C GLN A 65 14.67 5.56 -3.14
N SER A 66 15.25 4.43 -2.74
CA SER A 66 15.74 3.40 -3.66
C SER A 66 14.75 2.24 -3.76
N PRO A 67 13.89 2.18 -4.78
CA PRO A 67 12.90 1.11 -4.93
C PRO A 67 13.56 -0.27 -4.94
N GLY A 68 13.01 -1.20 -4.14
CA GLY A 68 13.48 -2.58 -4.05
C GLY A 68 14.73 -2.82 -3.20
N ALA A 69 15.43 -1.76 -2.73
CA ALA A 69 16.66 -1.93 -1.96
C ALA A 69 16.40 -2.46 -0.54
N TYR A 70 15.28 -2.11 0.05
CA TYR A 70 14.96 -2.41 1.45
C TYR A 70 13.58 -3.08 1.59
N VAL A 71 13.47 -4.28 1.02
CA VAL A 71 12.26 -5.10 1.12
C VAL A 71 12.25 -5.82 2.46
N GLN A 72 11.26 -5.53 3.30
CA GLN A 72 11.08 -6.22 4.58
C GLN A 72 10.18 -7.44 4.50
N GLN A 73 9.22 -7.44 3.56
CA GLN A 73 8.25 -8.51 3.40
C GLN A 73 8.04 -8.82 1.92
N VAL A 74 7.80 -10.08 1.60
CA VAL A 74 7.36 -10.51 0.27
C VAL A 74 5.98 -11.13 0.41
N ILE A 75 5.03 -10.64 -0.39
CA ILE A 75 3.68 -11.18 -0.49
C ILE A 75 3.57 -11.96 -1.80
N SER A 76 3.02 -13.17 -1.72
CA SER A 76 2.75 -14.01 -2.89
C SER A 76 1.31 -13.80 -3.35
N LEU A 77 1.13 -13.39 -4.62
CA LEU A 77 -0.14 -12.93 -5.17
C LEU A 77 -0.46 -13.60 -6.51
N SER A 78 -1.76 -13.85 -6.77
CA SER A 78 -2.31 -14.22 -8.07
C SER A 78 -3.71 -13.65 -8.21
N ASP A 79 -4.06 -13.23 -9.41
CA ASP A 79 -5.42 -12.77 -9.77
C ASP A 79 -5.95 -11.63 -8.89
N CYS A 80 -5.07 -10.69 -8.56
CA CYS A 80 -5.40 -9.55 -7.70
C CYS A 80 -4.50 -8.35 -7.99
N ALA A 81 -4.78 -7.26 -7.30
CA ALA A 81 -4.01 -6.05 -7.33
C ALA A 81 -3.38 -5.74 -5.97
N PHE A 82 -2.35 -4.90 -6.00
CA PHE A 82 -1.54 -4.52 -4.86
C PHE A 82 -1.13 -3.05 -5.00
N ALA A 83 -1.28 -2.28 -3.94
CA ALA A 83 -0.77 -0.91 -3.88
C ALA A 83 -0.26 -0.59 -2.48
N THR A 84 0.74 0.28 -2.39
CA THR A 84 1.29 0.74 -1.12
C THR A 84 1.28 2.26 -1.04
N SER A 85 0.57 2.79 -0.05
CA SER A 85 0.61 4.18 0.36
C SER A 85 1.50 4.36 1.59
N GLY A 86 2.32 5.42 1.62
CA GLY A 86 3.21 5.69 2.74
C GLY A 86 3.66 7.14 2.81
N ASN A 87 3.95 7.60 4.02
CA ASN A 87 4.34 9.00 4.31
C ASN A 87 5.87 9.19 4.44
N TYR A 88 6.66 8.14 4.21
CA TYR A 88 8.11 8.16 4.40
C TYR A 88 8.90 8.70 3.20
N ARG A 89 8.33 8.68 1.99
CA ARG A 89 8.99 9.16 0.76
C ARG A 89 8.69 10.60 0.44
N ARG A 90 7.54 11.13 0.84
CA ARG A 90 7.07 12.47 0.50
C ARG A 90 6.56 13.20 1.74
N TYR A 91 7.45 13.97 2.32
CA TYR A 91 7.17 14.86 3.43
C TYR A 91 8.03 16.12 3.27
N TYR A 92 7.70 17.17 3.99
CA TYR A 92 8.58 18.31 4.21
C TYR A 92 8.65 18.61 5.70
N ILE A 93 9.69 19.32 6.09
CA ILE A 93 9.82 19.83 7.46
C ILE A 93 9.34 21.28 7.41
N ASP A 94 8.38 21.61 8.26
CA ASP A 94 7.87 23.00 8.39
C ASP A 94 8.85 23.90 9.17
N ASP A 95 8.52 25.20 9.25
CA ASP A 95 9.36 26.20 9.93
C ASP A 95 9.49 25.93 11.44
N GLU A 96 8.62 25.09 12.02
CA GLU A 96 8.65 24.66 13.42
C GLU A 96 9.39 23.31 13.61
N GLY A 97 10.01 22.78 12.56
CA GLY A 97 10.74 21.51 12.59
C GLY A 97 9.87 20.27 12.59
N ARG A 98 8.57 20.38 12.32
CA ARG A 98 7.63 19.24 12.31
C ARG A 98 7.59 18.59 10.94
N LYS A 99 7.54 17.27 10.93
CA LYS A 99 7.33 16.48 9.71
C LYS A 99 5.89 16.62 9.23
N VAL A 100 5.71 17.16 8.04
CA VAL A 100 4.41 17.34 7.39
C VAL A 100 4.31 16.34 6.24
N ALA A 101 3.49 15.30 6.43
CA ALA A 101 3.21 14.32 5.39
C ALA A 101 2.28 14.92 4.32
N HIS A 102 2.41 14.42 3.12
CA HIS A 102 1.61 14.85 1.97
C HIS A 102 0.15 14.34 2.00
N THR A 103 -0.16 13.35 2.85
CA THR A 103 -1.53 12.86 3.03
C THR A 103 -2.30 13.85 3.89
N ILE A 104 -3.43 14.34 3.38
CA ILE A 104 -4.30 15.30 4.06
C ILE A 104 -5.49 14.57 4.65
N ASP A 105 -5.79 14.81 5.92
CA ASP A 105 -7.05 14.42 6.53
C ASP A 105 -8.17 15.34 6.01
N PRO A 106 -9.15 14.83 5.25
CA PRO A 106 -10.19 15.65 4.63
C PRO A 106 -11.12 16.32 5.66
N ARG A 107 -11.15 15.84 6.90
CA ARG A 107 -11.98 16.41 7.98
C ARG A 107 -11.38 17.66 8.56
N THR A 108 -10.04 17.73 8.60
CA THR A 108 -9.32 18.85 9.23
C THR A 108 -8.65 19.76 8.21
N GLY A 109 -8.45 19.28 6.96
CA GLY A 109 -7.68 19.95 5.92
C GLY A 109 -6.17 20.05 6.23
N ARG A 110 -5.70 19.32 7.25
CA ARG A 110 -4.30 19.31 7.69
C ARG A 110 -3.63 17.99 7.34
N SER A 111 -2.32 17.96 7.36
CA SER A 111 -1.54 16.73 7.22
C SER A 111 -1.99 15.69 8.23
N ALA A 112 -2.24 14.46 7.76
CA ALA A 112 -2.53 13.33 8.62
C ALA A 112 -1.24 12.89 9.32
N VAL A 113 -1.09 13.30 10.57
CA VAL A 113 -0.02 12.82 11.45
C VAL A 113 -0.51 11.54 12.12
N SER A 114 0.16 10.42 11.89
CA SER A 114 -0.22 9.16 12.50
C SER A 114 0.98 8.22 12.59
N ASP A 115 0.88 7.25 13.52
CA ASP A 115 1.86 6.17 13.67
C ASP A 115 1.77 5.13 12.53
N LEU A 116 0.81 5.23 11.62
CA LEU A 116 0.74 4.43 10.41
C LEU A 116 1.72 4.97 9.37
N LEU A 117 2.83 4.27 9.18
CA LEU A 117 3.93 4.66 8.29
C LEU A 117 3.68 4.21 6.85
N SER A 118 3.08 3.03 6.69
CA SER A 118 2.82 2.42 5.39
C SER A 118 1.56 1.56 5.43
N ALA A 119 0.73 1.68 4.40
CA ALA A 119 -0.46 0.88 4.19
C ALA A 119 -0.39 0.19 2.83
N THR A 120 -0.10 -1.10 2.86
CA THR A 120 -0.19 -1.97 1.68
C THR A 120 -1.56 -2.61 1.65
N VAL A 121 -2.20 -2.57 0.49
CA VAL A 121 -3.53 -3.13 0.26
C VAL A 121 -3.48 -4.12 -0.90
N VAL A 122 -4.12 -5.28 -0.70
CA VAL A 122 -4.43 -6.25 -1.76
C VAL A 122 -5.94 -6.21 -1.98
N ALA A 123 -6.35 -6.05 -3.23
CA ALA A 123 -7.75 -5.87 -3.63
C ALA A 123 -8.02 -6.52 -5.00
N PRO A 124 -9.29 -6.68 -5.41
CA PRO A 124 -9.61 -7.18 -6.76
C PRO A 124 -9.09 -6.30 -7.89
N THR A 125 -9.11 -4.97 -7.72
CA THR A 125 -8.62 -4.00 -8.70
C THR A 125 -7.53 -3.11 -8.11
N CYS A 126 -6.66 -2.59 -8.98
CA CYS A 126 -5.58 -1.72 -8.56
C CYS A 126 -6.11 -0.33 -8.15
N ALA A 127 -7.18 0.14 -8.77
CA ALA A 127 -7.88 1.36 -8.36
C ALA A 127 -8.42 1.28 -6.93
N GLU A 128 -8.98 0.14 -6.53
CA GLU A 128 -9.42 -0.10 -5.15
C GLU A 128 -8.24 -0.15 -4.19
N ALA A 129 -7.17 -0.90 -4.53
CA ALA A 129 -5.98 -0.99 -3.70
C ALA A 129 -5.35 0.39 -3.42
N ASP A 130 -5.19 1.22 -4.45
CA ASP A 130 -4.65 2.59 -4.38
C ASP A 130 -5.56 3.51 -3.53
N ALA A 131 -6.89 3.44 -3.76
CA ALA A 131 -7.88 4.23 -3.01
C ALA A 131 -7.91 3.86 -1.52
N PHE A 132 -8.00 2.57 -1.20
CA PHE A 132 -8.02 2.10 0.18
C PHE A 132 -6.69 2.37 0.91
N GLY A 133 -5.54 2.23 0.24
CA GLY A 133 -4.25 2.57 0.81
C GLY A 133 -4.20 4.05 1.26
N THR A 134 -4.67 4.96 0.41
CA THR A 134 -4.77 6.40 0.75
C THR A 134 -5.75 6.66 1.89
N MET A 135 -6.92 5.99 1.89
CA MET A 135 -7.91 6.09 2.96
C MET A 135 -7.32 5.66 4.31
N PHE A 136 -6.63 4.53 4.36
CA PHE A 136 -6.03 4.04 5.60
C PHE A 136 -4.97 5.00 6.14
N MET A 137 -4.12 5.56 5.28
CA MET A 137 -3.14 6.58 5.69
C MET A 137 -3.82 7.83 6.29
N ALA A 138 -4.97 8.24 5.77
CA ALA A 138 -5.73 9.38 6.29
C ALA A 138 -6.46 9.07 7.61
N LEU A 139 -6.85 7.81 7.86
CA LEU A 139 -7.52 7.37 9.08
C LEU A 139 -6.58 7.27 10.29
N GLY A 140 -5.30 6.94 10.05
CA GLY A 140 -4.34 6.62 11.10
C GLY A 140 -4.49 5.21 11.67
N LYS A 141 -3.50 4.75 12.48
CA LYS A 141 -3.33 3.35 12.94
C LYS A 141 -4.63 2.71 13.44
N ASP A 142 -5.23 3.24 14.50
CA ASP A 142 -6.32 2.55 15.19
C ASP A 142 -7.57 2.40 14.32
N LYS A 143 -7.98 3.50 13.68
CA LYS A 143 -9.15 3.50 12.78
C LYS A 143 -8.91 2.70 11.50
N ALA A 144 -7.66 2.68 11.01
CA ALA A 144 -7.29 1.86 9.87
C ALA A 144 -7.43 0.38 10.19
N ILE A 145 -6.95 -0.09 11.35
CA ILE A 145 -7.07 -1.48 11.80
C ILE A 145 -8.55 -1.86 11.99
N GLU A 146 -9.35 -1.03 12.65
CA GLU A 146 -10.78 -1.26 12.81
C GLU A 146 -11.48 -1.42 11.45
N LYS A 147 -11.20 -0.51 10.53
CA LYS A 147 -11.81 -0.52 9.20
C LYS A 147 -11.31 -1.71 8.35
N ALA A 148 -10.04 -2.08 8.47
CA ALA A 148 -9.46 -3.23 7.78
C ALA A 148 -10.17 -4.54 8.15
N ARG A 149 -10.46 -4.78 9.43
CA ARG A 149 -11.22 -5.96 9.90
C ARG A 149 -12.61 -6.08 9.25
N ILE A 150 -13.26 -4.96 8.97
CA ILE A 150 -14.55 -4.93 8.30
C ILE A 150 -14.38 -5.26 6.81
N LEU A 151 -13.39 -4.64 6.16
CA LEU A 151 -13.16 -4.74 4.72
C LEU A 151 -12.54 -6.08 4.31
N GLU A 152 -11.86 -6.78 5.22
CA GLU A 152 -11.33 -8.13 5.00
C GLU A 152 -12.43 -9.10 4.56
N LYS A 153 -13.64 -8.97 5.12
CA LYS A 153 -14.82 -9.75 4.72
C LYS A 153 -15.30 -9.48 3.29
N GLN A 154 -14.83 -8.38 2.71
CA GLN A 154 -15.12 -7.96 1.33
C GLN A 154 -13.94 -8.26 0.38
N GLY A 155 -12.91 -9.00 0.85
CA GLY A 155 -11.75 -9.36 0.05
C GLY A 155 -10.67 -8.26 -0.04
N ILE A 156 -10.80 -7.19 0.75
CA ILE A 156 -9.76 -6.16 0.85
C ILE A 156 -8.80 -6.54 1.98
N LEU A 157 -7.59 -6.97 1.63
CA LEU A 157 -6.60 -7.42 2.58
C LEU A 157 -5.52 -6.35 2.78
N VAL A 158 -4.94 -6.29 3.97
CA VAL A 158 -3.98 -5.24 4.32
C VAL A 158 -2.71 -5.79 4.96
N TYR A 159 -1.61 -5.06 4.74
CA TYR A 159 -0.37 -5.18 5.50
C TYR A 159 0.08 -3.77 5.89
N PHE A 160 -0.04 -3.44 7.16
CA PHE A 160 0.31 -2.14 7.71
C PHE A 160 1.65 -2.21 8.43
N ILE A 161 2.42 -1.14 8.32
CA ILE A 161 3.64 -0.91 9.11
C ILE A 161 3.40 0.33 9.93
N THR A 162 3.59 0.21 11.24
CA THR A 162 3.39 1.28 12.21
C THR A 162 4.66 1.54 13.02
N SER A 163 4.75 2.72 13.62
CA SER A 163 5.77 3.03 14.60
C SER A 163 5.31 2.54 15.97
N GLY A 164 6.13 1.73 16.63
CA GLY A 164 5.98 1.36 18.04
C GLY A 164 6.48 2.45 18.97
N ALA A 165 6.20 2.29 20.29
CA ALA A 165 6.55 3.26 21.33
C ALA A 165 8.08 3.43 21.51
N ASP A 166 8.85 2.42 21.17
CA ASP A 166 10.33 2.39 21.25
C ASP A 166 11.00 2.79 19.91
N GLY A 167 10.21 3.20 18.91
CA GLY A 167 10.68 3.50 17.57
C GLY A 167 10.92 2.27 16.69
N ALA A 168 10.63 1.07 17.18
CA ALA A 168 10.63 -0.14 16.37
C ALA A 168 9.45 -0.16 15.41
N PHE A 169 9.57 -0.95 14.35
CA PHE A 169 8.44 -1.17 13.44
C PHE A 169 7.54 -2.29 13.97
N GLU A 170 6.27 -2.01 14.06
CA GLU A 170 5.22 -2.98 14.31
C GLU A 170 4.45 -3.26 13.02
N VAL A 171 3.92 -4.46 12.88
CA VAL A 171 3.12 -4.82 11.70
C VAL A 171 1.75 -5.36 12.11
N TYR A 172 0.73 -4.93 11.39
CA TYR A 172 -0.60 -5.51 11.39
C TYR A 172 -0.91 -6.04 9.99
N TYR A 173 -1.49 -7.20 9.87
CA TYR A 173 -1.92 -7.76 8.58
C TYR A 173 -3.22 -8.55 8.72
N SER A 174 -3.99 -8.58 7.63
CA SER A 174 -5.18 -9.41 7.50
C SER A 174 -4.83 -10.89 7.66
N GLU A 175 -5.63 -11.65 8.40
CA GLU A 175 -5.38 -13.06 8.67
C GLU A 175 -5.25 -13.88 7.37
N ALA A 176 -6.06 -13.56 6.37
CA ALA A 176 -6.00 -14.21 5.06
C ALA A 176 -4.66 -14.05 4.33
N LEU A 177 -3.85 -13.02 4.65
CA LEU A 177 -2.51 -12.86 4.09
C LEU A 177 -1.45 -13.73 4.78
N ALA A 178 -1.69 -14.25 5.96
CA ALA A 178 -0.68 -14.92 6.79
C ALA A 178 0.07 -16.04 6.04
N SER A 179 -0.64 -16.85 5.24
CA SER A 179 -0.06 -17.94 4.45
C SER A 179 0.75 -17.48 3.24
N THR A 180 0.55 -16.24 2.79
CA THR A 180 1.22 -15.65 1.61
C THR A 180 2.48 -14.88 1.96
N LEU A 181 2.68 -14.59 3.26
CA LEU A 181 3.81 -13.82 3.77
C LEU A 181 5.04 -14.72 3.91
N LYS A 182 6.17 -14.25 3.36
CA LYS A 182 7.48 -14.82 3.65
C LYS A 182 8.18 -13.94 4.69
N ARG A 183 8.01 -14.25 5.96
CA ARG A 183 8.59 -13.48 7.07
C ARG A 183 10.11 -13.36 6.93
N LYS A 184 10.62 -12.12 7.09
CA LYS A 184 11.98 -11.86 7.52
C LYS A 184 11.95 -11.62 9.02
N GLU A 185 12.98 -12.08 9.75
CA GLU A 185 13.14 -11.86 11.18
C GLU A 185 13.25 -10.37 11.50
N GLY A 186 12.75 -9.94 12.63
CA GLY A 186 12.95 -8.58 13.16
C GLY A 186 11.71 -7.67 13.23
N PHE A 187 10.51 -8.19 12.99
CA PHE A 187 9.26 -7.43 13.12
C PHE A 187 8.30 -8.08 14.10
N HIS A 188 7.67 -7.27 14.96
CA HIS A 188 6.63 -7.72 15.88
C HIS A 188 5.25 -7.56 15.22
N ALA A 189 4.46 -8.64 15.18
CA ALA A 189 3.06 -8.58 14.77
C ALA A 189 2.19 -8.09 15.93
N ILE A 190 1.25 -7.19 15.67
CA ILE A 190 0.26 -6.66 16.63
C ILE A 190 -1.15 -7.15 16.30
#